data_6418ea0065585d4699132da56e727ebf
#
_entry.id   6418ea0065585d4699132da56e727ebf
#
_cell.length_a   1.000
_cell.length_b   1.000
_cell.length_c   1.000
_cell.angle_alpha   90.00
_cell.angle_beta   90.00
_cell.angle_gamma   90.00
#
_symmetry.space_group_name_H-M   'P 1'
#
loop_
_entity.id
_entity.type
_entity.pdbx_description
1 polymer ?
#
loop_
_entity_poly.entity_id
_entity_poly.type
_entity_poly.pdbx_seq_one_letter_code
_entity_poly.pdbx_strand_id
1 'polypeptide(L)'
;MENQLIIGILRRLAGKVNSRAASGTCRKIKKRHGRLTIAVGRNLNDRGLADDEIDYLFANDLVIALQICQGLYPSFASFTPARQAALISMAFNLGKPRLAGFRRMRAVINRGNWQGAADEAENSLWARQTRHRATNIAARLRGVHKP
;
A
#
# COMPACT_ATOMS: atom_id res chain seq x y z
N MET A 1 1.85 -11.12 -17.89
CA MET A 1 0.84 -11.90 -17.14
C MET A 1 0.96 -11.79 -15.63
N GLU A 2 2.14 -11.73 -15.04
CA GLU A 2 2.34 -11.58 -13.57
C GLU A 2 1.74 -10.31 -12.98
N ASN A 3 1.76 -9.19 -13.69
CA ASN A 3 1.22 -7.92 -13.20
C ASN A 3 -0.30 -7.95 -12.95
N GLN A 4 -1.07 -8.72 -13.71
CA GLN A 4 -2.53 -8.81 -13.53
C GLN A 4 -2.91 -9.57 -12.26
N LEU A 5 -2.14 -10.58 -11.89
CA LEU A 5 -2.34 -11.33 -10.64
C LEU A 5 -2.08 -10.44 -9.41
N ILE A 6 -0.98 -9.69 -9.46
CA ILE A 6 -0.61 -8.74 -8.39
C ILE A 6 -1.66 -7.64 -8.26
N ILE A 7 -2.12 -7.06 -9.37
CA ILE A 7 -3.18 -6.06 -9.39
C ILE A 7 -4.49 -6.61 -8.80
N GLY A 8 -4.87 -7.84 -9.17
CA GLY A 8 -6.05 -8.50 -8.63
C GLY A 8 -5.97 -8.77 -7.12
N ILE A 9 -4.80 -9.18 -6.63
CA ILE A 9 -4.55 -9.37 -5.21
C ILE A 9 -4.58 -8.02 -4.47
N LEU A 10 -3.99 -6.99 -5.04
CA LEU A 10 -3.93 -5.66 -4.44
C LEU A 10 -5.29 -4.97 -4.40
N ARG A 11 -6.13 -5.12 -5.44
CA ARG A 11 -7.53 -4.67 -5.41
C ARG A 11 -8.33 -5.30 -4.28
N ARG A 12 -8.13 -6.61 -4.02
CA ARG A 12 -8.77 -7.32 -2.89
C ARG A 12 -8.20 -6.88 -1.53
N LEU A 13 -6.90 -6.55 -1.46
CA LEU A 13 -6.25 -6.06 -0.25
C LEU A 13 -6.59 -4.60 0.07
N ALA A 14 -6.78 -3.77 -0.95
CA ALA A 14 -7.18 -2.38 -0.76
C ALA A 14 -8.56 -2.27 -0.09
N GLY A 15 -9.36 -3.35 -0.14
CA GLY A 15 -10.74 -3.31 0.29
C GLY A 15 -11.55 -2.35 -0.59
N LYS A 16 -12.85 -2.27 -0.40
CA LYS A 16 -13.63 -1.16 -0.94
C LYS A 16 -12.98 0.13 -0.43
N VAL A 17 -12.40 0.91 -1.35
CA VAL A 17 -11.82 2.21 -1.01
C VAL A 17 -12.94 3.01 -0.36
N ASN A 18 -12.89 3.06 0.96
CA ASN A 18 -13.88 3.78 1.73
C ASN A 18 -13.67 5.24 1.37
N SER A 19 -14.67 5.90 0.82
CA SER A 19 -14.66 7.32 0.43
C SER A 19 -14.28 8.29 1.57
N ARG A 20 -14.01 7.77 2.76
CA ARG A 20 -13.52 8.50 3.93
C ARG A 20 -12.00 8.62 4.03
N ALA A 21 -11.22 7.97 3.18
CA ALA A 21 -9.75 8.00 3.26
C ALA A 21 -9.11 9.21 2.57
N ALA A 22 -9.87 10.20 2.16
CA ALA A 22 -9.37 11.43 1.55
C ALA A 22 -8.80 12.46 2.55
N SER A 23 -8.47 12.07 3.80
CA SER A 23 -7.83 12.99 4.77
C SER A 23 -6.30 12.95 4.77
N GLY A 24 -5.69 12.35 3.75
CA GLY A 24 -4.25 12.41 3.54
C GLY A 24 -3.86 13.75 2.92
N THR A 25 -3.03 14.51 3.61
CA THR A 25 -2.48 15.83 3.24
C THR A 25 -1.83 15.82 1.85
N CYS A 26 -2.60 16.00 0.79
CA CYS A 26 -2.05 16.36 -0.51
C CYS A 26 -1.80 17.87 -0.53
N ARG A 27 -0.52 18.29 -0.48
CA ARG A 27 -0.11 19.71 -0.47
C ARG A 27 -0.55 20.53 -1.70
N LYS A 28 -1.13 19.89 -2.71
CA LYS A 28 -1.59 20.55 -3.95
C LYS A 28 -3.09 20.80 -3.99
N ILE A 29 -3.81 20.55 -2.91
CA ILE A 29 -5.24 20.80 -2.82
C ILE A 29 -5.47 22.21 -2.31
N LYS A 30 -5.99 23.07 -3.15
CA LYS A 30 -6.42 24.42 -2.76
C LYS A 30 -7.82 24.34 -2.17
N LYS A 31 -7.95 24.67 -0.88
CA LYS A 31 -9.25 24.97 -0.29
C LYS A 31 -9.66 26.36 -0.76
N ARG A 32 -10.63 26.44 -1.65
CA ARG A 32 -11.29 27.68 -2.02
C ARG A 32 -12.66 27.68 -1.37
N HIS A 33 -12.94 28.65 -0.48
CA HIS A 33 -14.21 28.74 0.24
C HIS A 33 -14.67 27.45 0.96
N GLY A 34 -13.72 26.71 1.58
CA GLY A 34 -14.02 25.46 2.28
C GLY A 34 -14.20 24.22 1.37
N ARG A 35 -14.16 24.37 0.05
CA ARG A 35 -14.32 23.28 -0.93
C ARG A 35 -12.97 22.74 -1.38
N LEU A 36 -12.88 21.41 -1.46
CA LEU A 36 -11.69 20.71 -1.90
C LEU A 36 -11.62 20.70 -3.43
N THR A 37 -10.70 21.47 -3.99
CA THR A 37 -10.54 21.60 -5.45
C THR A 37 -9.18 21.07 -5.89
N ILE A 38 -9.17 20.22 -6.93
CA ILE A 38 -7.95 19.65 -7.51
C ILE A 38 -7.80 20.04 -8.99
N ALA A 39 -6.58 19.81 -9.51
CA ALA A 39 -6.22 20.06 -10.90
C ALA A 39 -6.59 21.49 -11.37
N VAL A 40 -7.26 21.60 -12.52
CA VAL A 40 -7.67 22.87 -13.13
C VAL A 40 -8.95 23.47 -12.55
N GLY A 41 -9.45 22.94 -11.41
CA GLY A 41 -10.65 23.52 -10.76
C GLY A 41 -11.75 22.53 -10.44
N ARG A 42 -11.46 21.21 -10.45
CA ARG A 42 -12.46 20.19 -10.10
C ARG A 42 -12.78 20.22 -8.62
N ASN A 43 -14.03 20.43 -8.27
CA ASN A 43 -14.52 20.36 -6.90
C ASN A 43 -14.80 18.91 -6.51
N LEU A 44 -13.96 18.34 -5.63
CA LEU A 44 -14.10 16.97 -5.16
C LEU A 44 -15.25 16.77 -4.16
N ASN A 45 -15.67 17.80 -3.45
CA ASN A 45 -16.78 17.68 -2.50
C ASN A 45 -18.12 17.39 -3.21
N ASP A 46 -18.34 18.05 -4.32
CA ASP A 46 -19.64 17.96 -5.03
C ASP A 46 -19.60 16.89 -6.13
N ARG A 47 -18.45 16.74 -6.80
CA ARG A 47 -18.35 15.88 -7.99
C ARG A 47 -17.65 14.55 -7.75
N GLY A 48 -16.74 14.47 -6.74
CA GLY A 48 -15.95 13.27 -6.48
C GLY A 48 -15.03 12.86 -7.63
N LEU A 49 -14.73 11.57 -7.69
CA LEU A 49 -14.00 10.90 -8.77
C LEU A 49 -14.92 9.85 -9.39
N ALA A 50 -14.87 9.70 -10.70
CA ALA A 50 -15.50 8.61 -11.43
C ALA A 50 -14.67 7.32 -11.27
N ASP A 51 -15.27 6.15 -11.52
CA ASP A 51 -14.64 4.85 -11.30
C ASP A 51 -13.38 4.67 -12.17
N ASP A 52 -13.39 5.12 -13.41
CA ASP A 52 -12.25 5.10 -14.31
C ASP A 52 -11.10 6.00 -13.83
N GLU A 53 -11.41 7.15 -13.23
CA GLU A 53 -10.42 8.05 -12.63
C GLU A 53 -9.80 7.42 -11.38
N ILE A 54 -10.62 6.74 -10.55
CA ILE A 54 -10.14 6.00 -9.37
C ILE A 54 -9.20 4.88 -9.81
N ASP A 55 -9.57 4.10 -10.83
CA ASP A 55 -8.76 3.02 -11.37
C ASP A 55 -7.43 3.53 -11.94
N TYR A 56 -7.46 4.65 -12.65
CA TYR A 56 -6.26 5.28 -13.21
C TYR A 56 -5.30 5.76 -12.11
N LEU A 57 -5.81 6.48 -11.11
CA LEU A 57 -5.01 6.94 -9.97
C LEU A 57 -4.45 5.75 -9.19
N PHE A 58 -5.25 4.72 -8.95
CA PHE A 58 -4.83 3.52 -8.26
C PHE A 58 -3.70 2.78 -9.00
N ALA A 59 -3.80 2.65 -10.33
CA ALA A 59 -2.75 2.05 -11.14
C ALA A 59 -1.43 2.81 -11.04
N ASN A 60 -1.47 4.15 -11.08
CA ASN A 60 -0.28 4.99 -10.92
C ASN A 60 0.33 4.83 -9.52
N ASP A 61 -0.47 4.81 -8.48
CA ASP A 61 -0.01 4.65 -7.10
C ASP A 61 0.60 3.26 -6.87
N LEU A 62 0.08 2.22 -7.53
CA LEU A 62 0.66 0.88 -7.50
C LEU A 62 2.05 0.82 -8.14
N VAL A 63 2.26 1.51 -9.26
CA VAL A 63 3.58 1.61 -9.89
C VAL A 63 4.58 2.26 -8.94
N ILE A 64 4.18 3.33 -8.27
CA ILE A 64 5.03 4.01 -7.27
C ILE A 64 5.35 3.06 -6.11
N ALA A 65 4.36 2.33 -5.59
CA ALA A 65 4.54 1.38 -4.50
C ALA A 65 5.47 0.23 -4.89
N LEU A 66 5.36 -0.28 -6.12
CA LEU A 66 6.25 -1.29 -6.69
C LEU A 66 7.70 -0.79 -6.75
N GLN A 67 7.91 0.40 -7.28
CA GLN A 67 9.24 1.03 -7.34
C GLN A 67 9.87 1.22 -5.96
N ILE A 68 9.07 1.60 -4.96
CA ILE A 68 9.51 1.69 -3.56
C ILE A 68 10.00 0.32 -3.07
N CYS A 69 9.25 -0.75 -3.32
CA CYS A 69 9.63 -2.10 -2.91
C CYS A 69 10.90 -2.58 -3.61
N GLN A 70 11.02 -2.37 -4.92
CA GLN A 70 12.22 -2.71 -5.68
C GLN A 70 13.47 -1.98 -5.18
N GLY A 71 13.32 -0.71 -4.80
CA GLY A 71 14.43 0.07 -4.24
C GLY A 71 14.81 -0.28 -2.80
N LEU A 72 13.88 -0.83 -2.00
CA LEU A 72 14.12 -1.18 -0.59
C LEU A 72 14.55 -2.64 -0.38
N TYR A 73 14.18 -3.54 -1.31
CA TYR A 73 14.43 -4.99 -1.21
C TYR A 73 15.13 -5.48 -2.48
N PRO A 74 16.47 -5.64 -2.47
CA PRO A 74 17.24 -6.04 -3.66
C PRO A 74 16.74 -7.33 -4.32
N SER A 75 16.29 -8.30 -3.52
CA SER A 75 15.76 -9.59 -4.00
C SER A 75 14.26 -9.60 -4.25
N PHE A 76 13.61 -8.43 -4.35
CA PHE A 76 12.14 -8.32 -4.44
C PHE A 76 11.54 -9.17 -5.56
N ALA A 77 12.19 -9.22 -6.72
CA ALA A 77 11.72 -9.99 -7.88
C ALA A 77 11.66 -11.51 -7.63
N SER A 78 12.48 -12.03 -6.69
CA SER A 78 12.50 -13.45 -6.33
C SER A 78 11.48 -13.85 -5.27
N PHE A 79 10.77 -12.89 -4.68
CA PHE A 79 9.77 -13.18 -3.66
C PHE A 79 8.50 -13.77 -4.27
N THR A 80 7.80 -14.61 -3.51
CA THR A 80 6.52 -15.14 -3.95
C THR A 80 5.50 -14.03 -4.22
N PRO A 81 4.54 -14.20 -5.15
CA PRO A 81 3.52 -13.18 -5.43
C PRO A 81 2.78 -12.68 -4.18
N ALA A 82 2.51 -13.57 -3.22
CA ALA A 82 1.86 -13.21 -1.96
C ALA A 82 2.71 -12.25 -1.11
N ARG A 83 4.03 -12.50 -1.04
CA ARG A 83 4.98 -11.65 -0.30
C ARG A 83 5.22 -10.32 -1.01
N GLN A 84 5.33 -10.33 -2.34
CA GLN A 84 5.39 -9.10 -3.12
C GLN A 84 4.16 -8.23 -2.90
N ALA A 85 2.95 -8.81 -2.99
CA ALA A 85 1.70 -8.11 -2.76
C ALA A 85 1.59 -7.53 -1.33
N ALA A 86 2.08 -8.28 -0.32
CA ALA A 86 2.12 -7.78 1.06
C ALA A 86 2.99 -6.52 1.20
N LEU A 87 4.21 -6.56 0.64
CA LEU A 87 5.15 -5.43 0.69
C LEU A 87 4.66 -4.23 -0.13
N ILE A 88 4.07 -4.46 -1.31
CA ILE A 88 3.46 -3.38 -2.12
C ILE A 88 2.29 -2.75 -1.35
N SER A 89 1.45 -3.54 -0.68
CA SER A 89 0.36 -3.00 0.14
C SER A 89 0.87 -2.15 1.29
N MET A 90 1.98 -2.54 1.93
CA MET A 90 2.65 -1.71 2.93
C MET A 90 3.21 -0.42 2.33
N ALA A 91 3.89 -0.51 1.18
CA ALA A 91 4.44 0.65 0.47
C ALA A 91 3.35 1.66 0.08
N PHE A 92 2.23 1.16 -0.45
CA PHE A 92 1.06 1.96 -0.81
C PHE A 92 0.49 2.71 0.40
N ASN A 93 0.39 2.05 1.55
CA ASN A 93 -0.19 2.63 2.76
C ASN A 93 0.76 3.58 3.50
N LEU A 94 2.04 3.24 3.57
CA LEU A 94 3.04 3.93 4.39
C LEU A 94 3.83 4.99 3.62
N GLY A 95 4.01 4.79 2.31
CA GLY A 95 5.00 5.51 1.52
C GLY A 95 6.44 5.12 1.84
N LYS A 96 7.37 5.59 0.99
CA LYS A 96 8.79 5.22 1.08
C LYS A 96 9.44 5.54 2.44
N PRO A 97 9.28 6.75 3.03
CA PRO A 97 9.98 7.09 4.27
C PRO A 97 9.61 6.18 5.44
N ARG A 98 8.32 5.91 5.61
CA ARG A 98 7.82 5.08 6.71
C ARG A 98 8.17 3.61 6.51
N LEU A 99 8.04 3.08 5.29
CA LEU A 99 8.40 1.70 5.00
C LEU A 99 9.92 1.48 5.16
N ALA A 100 10.74 2.43 4.75
CA ALA A 100 12.19 2.40 4.98
C ALA A 100 12.56 2.37 6.47
N GLY A 101 11.73 2.95 7.32
CA GLY A 101 11.87 2.94 8.77
C GLY A 101 11.71 1.56 9.43
N PHE A 102 11.12 0.58 8.74
CA PHE A 102 11.01 -0.81 9.21
C PHE A 102 12.35 -1.56 9.09
N ARG A 103 13.40 -1.03 9.71
CA ARG A 103 14.78 -1.52 9.56
C ARG A 103 14.94 -2.97 9.96
N ARG A 104 14.35 -3.40 11.10
CA ARG A 104 14.41 -4.79 11.59
C ARG A 104 13.71 -5.74 10.62
N MET A 105 12.49 -5.40 10.19
CA MET A 105 11.75 -6.19 9.21
C MET A 105 12.56 -6.38 7.92
N ARG A 106 13.16 -5.31 7.39
CA ARG A 106 14.02 -5.38 6.20
C ARG A 106 15.23 -6.27 6.41
N ALA A 107 15.88 -6.19 7.56
CA ALA A 107 17.06 -7.02 7.88
C ALA A 107 16.71 -8.51 7.91
N VAL A 108 15.56 -8.89 8.48
CA VAL A 108 15.15 -10.30 8.53
C VAL A 108 14.63 -10.79 7.17
N ILE A 109 13.99 -9.95 6.35
CA ILE A 109 13.62 -10.26 4.97
C ILE A 109 14.87 -10.57 4.13
N ASN A 110 15.91 -9.76 4.23
CA ASN A 110 17.17 -9.98 3.50
C ASN A 110 17.88 -11.29 3.88
N ARG A 111 17.58 -11.85 5.05
CA ARG A 111 18.05 -13.18 5.50
C ARG A 111 17.07 -14.30 5.13
N GLY A 112 15.97 -14.03 4.44
CA GLY A 112 14.94 -15.00 4.12
C GLY A 112 14.04 -15.39 5.30
N ASN A 113 14.14 -14.73 6.45
CA ASN A 113 13.32 -15.01 7.63
C ASN A 113 11.96 -14.30 7.54
N TRP A 114 11.03 -14.92 6.86
CA TRP A 114 9.67 -14.39 6.64
C TRP A 114 8.78 -14.44 7.88
N GLN A 115 9.01 -15.41 8.77
CA GLN A 115 8.32 -15.45 10.06
C GLN A 115 8.68 -14.22 10.88
N GLY A 116 9.98 -13.94 11.05
CA GLY A 116 10.44 -12.74 11.74
C GLY A 116 9.97 -11.44 11.08
N ALA A 117 9.86 -11.41 9.76
CA ALA A 117 9.32 -10.25 9.04
C ALA A 117 7.86 -9.98 9.40
N ALA A 118 7.04 -11.03 9.49
CA ALA A 118 5.65 -10.94 9.89
C ALA A 118 5.52 -10.47 11.34
N ASP A 119 6.34 -10.99 12.23
CA ASP A 119 6.34 -10.62 13.65
C ASP A 119 6.73 -9.14 13.85
N GLU A 120 7.74 -8.66 13.12
CA GLU A 120 8.13 -7.24 13.13
C GLU A 120 7.02 -6.33 12.56
N ALA A 121 6.29 -6.78 11.55
CA ALA A 121 5.15 -6.03 11.02
C ALA A 121 4.01 -5.93 12.03
N GLU A 122 3.65 -7.03 12.70
CA GLU A 122 2.58 -7.10 13.72
C GLU A 122 2.94 -6.31 14.99
N ASN A 123 4.19 -6.29 15.40
CA ASN A 123 4.65 -5.56 16.58
C ASN A 123 4.84 -4.04 16.36
N SER A 124 4.57 -3.56 15.15
CA SER A 124 4.75 -2.15 14.80
C SER A 124 3.61 -1.25 15.30
N LEU A 125 3.90 0.04 15.44
CA LEU A 125 2.87 1.07 15.68
C LEU A 125 1.84 1.09 14.55
N TRP A 126 2.27 0.86 13.31
CA TRP A 126 1.40 0.77 12.16
C TRP A 126 0.37 -0.36 12.30
N ALA A 127 0.75 -1.52 12.83
CA ALA A 127 -0.18 -2.62 13.09
C ALA A 127 -1.28 -2.24 14.08
N ARG A 128 -0.93 -1.48 15.11
CA ARG A 128 -1.92 -0.98 16.09
C ARG A 128 -2.97 -0.06 15.45
N GLN A 129 -2.58 0.70 14.43
CA GLN A 129 -3.45 1.63 13.70
C GLN A 129 -4.31 0.92 12.65
N THR A 130 -3.80 -0.14 12.01
CA THR A 130 -4.44 -0.76 10.84
C THR A 130 -5.03 -2.15 11.11
N ARG A 131 -4.81 -2.71 12.30
CA ARG A 131 -5.33 -4.01 12.79
C ARG A 131 -5.47 -5.09 11.71
N HIS A 132 -6.67 -5.27 11.12
CA HIS A 132 -6.94 -6.30 10.10
C HIS A 132 -5.98 -6.28 8.91
N ARG A 133 -5.56 -5.10 8.46
CA ARG A 133 -4.59 -4.99 7.36
C ARG A 133 -3.24 -5.59 7.77
N ALA A 134 -2.76 -5.27 8.97
CA ALA A 134 -1.49 -5.79 9.46
C ALA A 134 -1.53 -7.32 9.61
N THR A 135 -2.60 -7.88 10.17
CA THR A 135 -2.79 -9.34 10.29
C THR A 135 -2.79 -10.02 8.92
N ASN A 136 -3.51 -9.47 7.94
CA ASN A 136 -3.55 -10.03 6.60
C ASN A 136 -2.17 -9.97 5.89
N ILE A 137 -1.44 -8.90 6.09
CA ILE A 137 -0.08 -8.75 5.56
C ILE A 137 0.87 -9.73 6.22
N ALA A 138 0.84 -9.87 7.54
CA ALA A 138 1.66 -10.83 8.27
C ALA A 138 1.39 -12.27 7.82
N ALA A 139 0.13 -12.66 7.64
CA ALA A 139 -0.23 -13.98 7.12
C ALA A 139 0.37 -14.24 5.73
N ARG A 140 0.34 -13.25 4.84
CA ARG A 140 0.96 -13.34 3.50
C ARG A 140 2.48 -13.42 3.55
N LEU A 141 3.12 -12.69 4.45
CA LEU A 141 4.58 -12.78 4.66
C LEU A 141 4.96 -14.18 5.14
N ARG A 142 4.20 -14.78 6.06
CA ARG A 142 4.39 -16.17 6.54
C ARG A 142 4.14 -17.22 5.45
N GLY A 143 3.44 -16.88 4.38
CA GLY A 143 3.02 -17.82 3.35
C GLY A 143 1.74 -18.59 3.71
N VAL A 144 1.08 -18.25 4.80
CA VAL A 144 -0.23 -18.79 5.20
C VAL A 144 -1.29 -17.91 4.54
N HIS A 145 -1.70 -18.27 3.34
CA HIS A 145 -2.72 -17.53 2.60
C HIS A 145 -3.96 -18.39 2.39
N LYS A 146 -5.08 -18.01 3.02
CA LYS A 146 -6.39 -18.47 2.55
C LYS A 146 -6.69 -17.74 1.22
N PRO A 147 -7.06 -18.45 0.17
CA PRO A 147 -7.41 -17.88 -1.12
C PRO A 147 -8.58 -16.89 -1.04
#